data_323cae979bc2cb0567ec2c6c3b9a7ecd
#
_entry.id   323cae979bc2cb0567ec2c6c3b9a7ecd
#
_cell.length_a   1.000
_cell.length_b   1.000
_cell.length_c   1.000
_cell.angle_alpha   90.00
_cell.angle_beta   90.00
_cell.angle_gamma   90.00
#
_symmetry.space_group_name_H-M   'P 1'
#
loop_
_entity.id
_entity.type
_entity.pdbx_description
1 polymer ?
#
loop_
_entity_poly.entity_id
_entity_poly.type
_entity_poly.pdbx_seq_one_letter_code
_entity_poly.pdbx_strand_id
1 'polypeptide(L)'
;MRAITLDEAVKIINETFAEAKRRNAYPLTAVLLDAGGRMKAALKQDGASLLRFEVSYGKAYAALAMGRESRQVLQKAKDKPLFMQSFVELADGPMFLEGGGQLIRDKDGEVVGAIATTGDTNEVDDLCAIAGIRAAGFKTDQDFSDADMRRLNIKRGAPIEDPEKSKPQLKRV
;
A
#
# COMPACT_ATOMS: atom_id res chain seq x y z
N MET A 1 18.09 0.73 -12.13
CA MET A 1 16.97 0.90 -11.14
C MET A 1 16.88 2.38 -10.80
N ARG A 2 15.73 3.01 -11.03
CA ARG A 2 15.47 4.41 -10.70
C ARG A 2 15.08 4.51 -9.23
N ALA A 3 15.64 5.47 -8.51
CA ALA A 3 15.21 5.78 -7.15
C ALA A 3 14.00 6.74 -7.17
N ILE A 4 13.04 6.53 -6.28
CA ILE A 4 11.93 7.48 -6.06
C ILE A 4 12.48 8.76 -5.41
N THR A 5 12.10 9.93 -5.94
CA THR A 5 12.52 11.22 -5.39
C THR A 5 11.64 11.63 -4.21
N LEU A 6 12.09 12.62 -3.42
CA LEU A 6 11.28 13.17 -2.32
C LEU A 6 9.99 13.82 -2.84
N ASP A 7 10.08 14.59 -3.92
CA ASP A 7 8.92 15.28 -4.49
C ASP A 7 7.86 14.29 -4.98
N GLU A 8 8.28 13.19 -5.62
CA GLU A 8 7.40 12.11 -6.01
C GLU A 8 6.75 11.42 -4.81
N ALA A 9 7.52 11.15 -3.76
CA ALA A 9 7.01 10.52 -2.54
C ALA A 9 5.97 11.41 -1.85
N VAL A 10 6.24 12.70 -1.70
CA VAL A 10 5.32 13.67 -1.12
C VAL A 10 4.06 13.82 -1.98
N LYS A 11 4.21 13.85 -3.32
CA LYS A 11 3.07 13.89 -4.25
C LYS A 11 2.18 12.66 -4.06
N ILE A 12 2.75 11.45 -4.01
CA ILE A 12 1.99 10.22 -3.80
C ILE A 12 1.19 10.30 -2.50
N ILE A 13 1.80 10.73 -1.39
CA ILE A 13 1.12 10.83 -0.10
C ILE A 13 0.00 11.86 -0.14
N ASN A 14 0.23 13.03 -0.73
CA ASN A 14 -0.79 14.08 -0.83
C ASN A 14 -2.00 13.61 -1.67
N GLU A 15 -1.77 12.93 -2.79
CA GLU A 15 -2.85 12.37 -3.61
C GLU A 15 -3.58 11.22 -2.91
N THR A 16 -2.86 10.42 -2.10
CA THR A 16 -3.46 9.41 -1.21
C THR A 16 -4.44 10.07 -0.23
N PHE A 17 -4.04 11.17 0.41
CA PHE A 17 -4.92 11.90 1.34
C PHE A 17 -6.07 12.63 0.62
N ALA A 18 -5.85 13.11 -0.61
CA ALA A 18 -6.92 13.66 -1.42
C ALA A 18 -7.98 12.61 -1.74
N GLU A 19 -7.59 11.36 -2.05
CA GLU A 19 -8.54 10.26 -2.22
C GLU A 19 -9.26 9.91 -0.92
N ALA A 20 -8.55 9.85 0.20
CA ALA A 20 -9.15 9.62 1.52
C ALA A 20 -10.24 10.65 1.83
N LYS A 21 -9.99 11.94 1.51
CA LYS A 21 -10.98 13.00 1.66
C LYS A 21 -12.20 12.79 0.75
N ARG A 22 -12.00 12.39 -0.53
CA ARG A 22 -13.11 12.09 -1.46
C ARG A 22 -13.99 10.95 -0.94
N ARG A 23 -13.40 9.96 -0.28
CA ARG A 23 -14.07 8.79 0.31
C ARG A 23 -14.69 9.07 1.67
N ASN A 24 -14.45 10.25 2.25
CA ASN A 24 -14.80 10.55 3.64
C ASN A 24 -14.25 9.50 4.62
N ALA A 25 -13.00 9.06 4.38
CA ALA A 25 -12.29 8.10 5.20
C ALA A 25 -11.92 8.68 6.57
N TYR A 26 -11.71 7.80 7.54
CA TYR A 26 -11.11 8.20 8.82
C TYR A 26 -9.69 8.74 8.61
N PRO A 27 -9.16 9.54 9.58
CA PRO A 27 -7.81 10.09 9.46
C PRO A 27 -6.75 9.01 9.25
N LEU A 28 -5.95 9.17 8.18
CA LEU A 28 -4.93 8.23 7.77
C LEU A 28 -3.51 8.69 8.16
N THR A 29 -2.64 7.73 8.32
CA THR A 29 -1.19 7.90 8.24
C THR A 29 -0.67 7.19 7.00
N ALA A 30 0.20 7.84 6.24
CA ALA A 30 0.86 7.27 5.08
C ALA A 30 2.37 7.28 5.27
N VAL A 31 3.02 6.14 5.03
CA VAL A 31 4.48 5.99 5.05
C VAL A 31 4.92 5.44 3.71
N LEU A 32 5.88 6.11 3.10
CA LEU A 32 6.49 5.71 1.84
C LEU A 32 7.96 5.35 2.06
N LEU A 33 8.33 4.17 1.60
CA LEU A 33 9.68 3.62 1.65
C LEU A 33 10.28 3.59 0.24
N ASP A 34 11.58 3.77 0.14
CA ASP A 34 12.33 3.48 -1.08
C ASP A 34 12.44 1.96 -1.32
N ALA A 35 12.99 1.55 -2.46
CA ALA A 35 13.15 0.14 -2.82
C ALA A 35 14.06 -0.65 -1.86
N GLY A 36 14.88 0.03 -1.08
CA GLY A 36 15.72 -0.56 -0.02
C GLY A 36 15.02 -0.69 1.33
N GLY A 37 13.73 -0.35 1.43
CA GLY A 37 12.95 -0.44 2.66
C GLY A 37 13.23 0.69 3.65
N ARG A 38 13.89 1.79 3.22
CA ARG A 38 14.15 2.95 4.08
C ARG A 38 13.10 4.03 3.86
N MET A 39 12.71 4.70 4.94
CA MET A 39 11.72 5.76 4.89
C MET A 39 12.17 6.90 3.99
N LYS A 40 11.32 7.26 3.02
CA LYS A 40 11.49 8.42 2.15
C LYS A 40 10.65 9.60 2.61
N ALA A 41 9.39 9.34 2.96
CA ALA A 41 8.47 10.33 3.50
C ALA A 41 7.41 9.66 4.39
N ALA A 42 6.91 10.39 5.38
CA ALA A 42 5.78 9.97 6.19
C ALA A 42 4.97 11.19 6.60
N LEU A 43 3.65 11.10 6.46
CA LEU A 43 2.71 12.12 6.93
C LEU A 43 1.57 11.45 7.70
N LYS A 44 1.11 12.13 8.73
CA LYS A 44 0.01 11.69 9.58
C LYS A 44 -1.05 12.78 9.66
N GLN A 45 -2.28 12.46 9.30
CA GLN A 45 -3.39 13.40 9.43
C GLN A 45 -3.76 13.64 10.89
N ASP A 46 -4.29 14.83 11.18
CA ASP A 46 -4.81 15.17 12.50
C ASP A 46 -5.93 14.20 12.89
N GLY A 47 -5.91 13.75 14.14
CA GLY A 47 -6.86 12.77 14.66
C GLY A 47 -6.49 11.30 14.42
N ALA A 48 -5.47 10.99 13.62
CA ALA A 48 -4.99 9.62 13.49
C ALA A 48 -4.34 9.13 14.81
N SER A 49 -4.61 7.87 15.19
CA SER A 49 -4.18 7.31 16.48
C SER A 49 -2.66 7.12 16.58
N LEU A 50 -2.17 6.86 17.81
CA LEU A 50 -0.75 6.88 18.17
C LEU A 50 0.12 5.97 17.29
N LEU A 51 -0.25 4.69 17.16
CA LEU A 51 0.58 3.66 16.49
C LEU A 51 0.42 3.59 14.96
N ARG A 52 -0.24 4.57 14.34
CA ARG A 52 -0.50 4.51 12.90
C ARG A 52 0.77 4.62 12.05
N PHE A 53 1.81 5.30 12.53
CA PHE A 53 3.10 5.36 11.84
C PHE A 53 3.76 3.98 11.79
N GLU A 54 3.88 3.30 12.92
CA GLU A 54 4.53 1.99 13.04
C GLU A 54 3.79 0.93 12.22
N VAL A 55 2.46 0.95 12.28
CA VAL A 55 1.61 0.04 11.48
C VAL A 55 1.79 0.30 9.98
N SER A 56 1.74 1.57 9.55
CA SER A 56 1.92 1.94 8.14
C SER A 56 3.32 1.56 7.65
N TYR A 57 4.36 1.87 8.44
CA TYR A 57 5.73 1.47 8.12
C TYR A 57 5.83 -0.05 7.94
N GLY A 58 5.30 -0.82 8.89
CA GLY A 58 5.36 -2.28 8.84
C GLY A 58 4.60 -2.89 7.66
N LYS A 59 3.47 -2.33 7.26
CA LYS A 59 2.72 -2.74 6.05
C LYS A 59 3.53 -2.49 4.76
N ALA A 60 4.13 -1.30 4.62
CA ALA A 60 4.96 -0.96 3.46
C ALA A 60 6.21 -1.85 3.39
N TYR A 61 6.85 -2.07 4.54
CA TYR A 61 8.00 -2.95 4.64
C TYR A 61 7.64 -4.41 4.28
N ALA A 62 6.51 -4.92 4.77
CA ALA A 62 6.02 -6.25 4.44
C ALA A 62 5.77 -6.43 2.94
N ALA A 63 5.23 -5.39 2.27
CA ALA A 63 5.03 -5.41 0.83
C ALA A 63 6.36 -5.55 0.07
N LEU A 64 7.38 -4.77 0.44
CA LEU A 64 8.73 -4.85 -0.15
C LEU A 64 9.39 -6.19 0.14
N ALA A 65 9.41 -6.62 1.40
CA ALA A 65 10.05 -7.87 1.84
C ALA A 65 9.48 -9.10 1.13
N MET A 66 8.20 -9.09 0.79
CA MET A 66 7.52 -10.21 0.12
C MET A 66 7.34 -9.99 -1.39
N GLY A 67 7.69 -8.81 -1.93
CA GLY A 67 7.56 -8.48 -3.35
C GLY A 67 6.12 -8.50 -3.86
N ARG A 68 5.15 -8.10 -3.02
CA ARG A 68 3.72 -8.08 -3.34
C ARG A 68 2.93 -7.13 -2.43
N GLU A 69 1.74 -6.74 -2.83
CA GLU A 69 0.84 -5.95 -1.98
C GLU A 69 0.61 -6.63 -0.61
N SER A 70 0.53 -5.85 0.48
CA SER A 70 0.50 -6.39 1.84
C SER A 70 -0.75 -7.20 2.15
N ARG A 71 -1.83 -7.03 1.42
CA ARG A 71 -3.04 -7.85 1.49
C ARG A 71 -2.78 -9.32 1.12
N GLN A 72 -1.90 -9.58 0.14
CA GLN A 72 -1.44 -10.94 -0.18
C GLN A 72 -0.49 -11.50 0.90
N VAL A 73 0.27 -10.61 1.56
CA VAL A 73 1.10 -11.01 2.72
C VAL A 73 0.21 -11.46 3.87
N LEU A 74 -0.86 -10.72 4.18
CA LEU A 74 -1.88 -11.10 5.16
C LEU A 74 -2.51 -12.46 4.79
N GLN A 75 -2.91 -12.66 3.53
CA GLN A 75 -3.50 -13.93 3.11
C GLN A 75 -2.51 -15.09 3.31
N LYS A 76 -1.23 -14.89 2.97
CA LYS A 76 -0.19 -15.90 3.20
C LYS A 76 0.02 -16.19 4.69
N ALA A 77 -0.13 -15.19 5.56
CA ALA A 77 -0.04 -15.39 7.00
C ALA A 77 -1.19 -16.25 7.55
N LYS A 78 -2.40 -16.08 7.00
CA LYS A 78 -3.54 -16.93 7.33
C LYS A 78 -3.35 -18.37 6.85
N ASP A 79 -2.83 -18.55 5.64
CA ASP A 79 -2.65 -19.87 5.01
C ASP A 79 -1.44 -20.64 5.61
N LYS A 80 -0.39 -19.93 6.00
CA LYS A 80 0.90 -20.52 6.45
C LYS A 80 1.47 -19.75 7.65
N PRO A 81 0.82 -19.79 8.83
CA PRO A 81 1.20 -18.95 9.98
C PRO A 81 2.61 -19.24 10.48
N LEU A 82 3.03 -20.49 10.60
CA LEU A 82 4.38 -20.85 11.07
C LEU A 82 5.47 -20.36 10.10
N PHE A 83 5.23 -20.46 8.79
CA PHE A 83 6.15 -19.92 7.79
C PHE A 83 6.29 -18.41 7.96
N MET A 84 5.17 -17.70 8.11
CA MET A 84 5.20 -16.24 8.23
C MET A 84 5.79 -15.78 9.55
N GLN A 85 5.61 -16.52 10.64
CA GLN A 85 6.31 -16.24 11.90
C GLN A 85 7.83 -16.30 11.73
N SER A 86 8.35 -17.37 11.15
CA SER A 86 9.79 -17.50 10.86
C SER A 86 10.28 -16.40 9.90
N PHE A 87 9.45 -16.03 8.92
CA PHE A 87 9.79 -14.99 7.96
C PHE A 87 9.89 -13.61 8.63
N VAL A 88 8.97 -13.28 9.53
CA VAL A 88 8.99 -12.03 10.32
C VAL A 88 10.23 -11.95 11.19
N GLU A 89 10.66 -13.08 11.81
CA GLU A 89 11.86 -13.12 12.64
C GLU A 89 13.17 -12.91 11.84
N LEU A 90 13.17 -13.25 10.54
CA LEU A 90 14.33 -13.04 9.67
C LEU A 90 14.41 -11.61 9.11
N ALA A 91 13.35 -10.83 9.23
CA ALA A 91 13.29 -9.49 8.64
C ALA A 91 14.13 -8.49 9.44
N ASP A 92 14.91 -7.65 8.74
CA ASP A 92 15.69 -6.56 9.35
C ASP A 92 14.83 -5.40 9.87
N GLY A 93 13.57 -5.34 9.44
CA GLY A 93 12.63 -4.29 9.81
C GLY A 93 11.29 -4.83 10.28
N PRO A 94 10.45 -3.99 10.87
CA PRO A 94 9.16 -4.41 11.37
C PRO A 94 8.24 -4.79 10.21
N MET A 95 7.66 -5.98 10.25
CA MET A 95 6.61 -6.42 9.34
C MET A 95 5.27 -6.37 10.05
N PHE A 96 4.29 -5.68 9.46
CA PHE A 96 2.91 -5.70 9.94
C PHE A 96 2.02 -6.39 8.89
N LEU A 97 1.44 -7.53 9.27
CA LEU A 97 0.77 -8.46 8.34
C LEU A 97 -0.71 -8.08 8.14
N GLU A 98 -0.95 -6.94 7.48
CA GLU A 98 -2.29 -6.40 7.25
C GLU A 98 -2.35 -5.68 5.89
N GLY A 99 -3.57 -5.50 5.32
CA GLY A 99 -3.78 -4.76 4.08
C GLY A 99 -3.46 -3.26 4.18
N GLY A 100 -3.39 -2.56 3.05
CA GLY A 100 -3.09 -1.14 2.95
C GLY A 100 -1.68 -0.80 2.47
N GLY A 101 -0.83 -1.80 2.23
CA GLY A 101 0.53 -1.63 1.69
C GLY A 101 0.62 -2.02 0.22
N GLN A 102 1.11 -1.10 -0.62
CA GLN A 102 1.18 -1.24 -2.07
C GLN A 102 2.61 -1.03 -2.59
N LEU A 103 3.06 -1.88 -3.51
CA LEU A 103 4.30 -1.63 -4.24
C LEU A 103 4.11 -0.47 -5.22
N ILE A 104 5.13 0.37 -5.30
CA ILE A 104 5.21 1.44 -6.29
C ILE A 104 6.12 0.93 -7.41
N ARG A 105 5.57 0.85 -8.63
CA ARG A 105 6.32 0.41 -9.80
C ARG A 105 6.44 1.54 -10.82
N ASP A 106 7.56 1.56 -11.52
CA ASP A 106 7.74 2.40 -12.68
C ASP A 106 6.99 1.85 -13.91
N LYS A 107 7.12 2.54 -15.05
CA LYS A 107 6.48 2.14 -16.32
C LYS A 107 6.93 0.75 -16.83
N ASP A 108 8.13 0.34 -16.45
CA ASP A 108 8.77 -0.91 -16.89
C ASP A 108 8.49 -2.07 -15.92
N GLY A 109 7.81 -1.81 -14.80
CA GLY A 109 7.42 -2.78 -13.79
C GLY A 109 8.44 -2.96 -12.66
N GLU A 110 9.53 -2.20 -12.67
CA GLU A 110 10.52 -2.24 -11.59
C GLU A 110 9.97 -1.62 -10.30
N VAL A 111 10.24 -2.24 -9.17
CA VAL A 111 9.85 -1.71 -7.87
C VAL A 111 10.77 -0.55 -7.50
N VAL A 112 10.20 0.64 -7.33
CA VAL A 112 10.92 1.85 -6.94
C VAL A 112 10.68 2.24 -5.47
N GLY A 113 9.73 1.57 -4.81
CA GLY A 113 9.40 1.76 -3.41
C GLY A 113 8.09 1.07 -3.03
N ALA A 114 7.59 1.38 -1.85
CA ALA A 114 6.26 1.00 -1.40
C ALA A 114 5.66 2.12 -0.56
N ILE A 115 4.33 2.25 -0.62
CA ILE A 115 3.57 3.08 0.31
C ILE A 115 2.60 2.20 1.07
N ALA A 116 2.36 2.53 2.33
CA ALA A 116 1.20 2.01 3.03
C ALA A 116 0.43 3.12 3.71
N THR A 117 -0.86 2.89 3.83
CA THR A 117 -1.78 3.71 4.58
C THR A 117 -2.43 2.89 5.70
N THR A 118 -2.86 3.57 6.73
CA THR A 118 -3.61 2.97 7.82
C THR A 118 -4.47 4.01 8.53
N GLY A 119 -5.70 3.65 8.82
CA GLY A 119 -6.66 4.51 9.53
C GLY A 119 -8.10 4.11 9.34
N ASP A 120 -8.42 3.48 8.21
CA ASP A 120 -9.74 2.99 7.85
C ASP A 120 -9.74 1.46 7.69
N THR A 121 -10.67 0.90 6.94
CA THR A 121 -10.65 -0.52 6.55
C THR A 121 -9.50 -0.81 5.58
N ASN A 122 -9.07 -2.07 5.50
CA ASN A 122 -8.00 -2.46 4.58
C ASN A 122 -8.30 -2.09 3.12
N GLU A 123 -9.56 -2.21 2.70
CA GLU A 123 -10.01 -1.89 1.35
C GLU A 123 -9.88 -0.39 1.07
N VAL A 124 -10.29 0.47 2.00
CA VAL A 124 -10.18 1.92 1.89
C VAL A 124 -8.70 2.34 1.91
N ASP A 125 -7.92 1.79 2.83
CA ASP A 125 -6.48 2.01 2.93
C ASP A 125 -5.79 1.67 1.60
N ASP A 126 -6.03 0.47 1.04
CA ASP A 126 -5.47 0.04 -0.25
C ASP A 126 -5.89 0.95 -1.40
N LEU A 127 -7.18 1.29 -1.52
CA LEU A 127 -7.71 2.13 -2.59
C LEU A 127 -7.12 3.54 -2.55
N CYS A 128 -6.94 4.11 -1.37
CA CYS A 128 -6.29 5.42 -1.19
C CYS A 128 -4.82 5.38 -1.65
N ALA A 129 -4.07 4.36 -1.23
CA ALA A 129 -2.68 4.18 -1.64
C ALA A 129 -2.53 4.01 -3.17
N ILE A 130 -3.37 3.16 -3.78
CA ILE A 130 -3.40 2.93 -5.23
C ILE A 130 -3.72 4.23 -5.99
N ALA A 131 -4.70 4.98 -5.54
CA ALA A 131 -5.05 6.26 -6.17
C ALA A 131 -3.89 7.26 -6.13
N GLY A 132 -3.19 7.37 -4.99
CA GLY A 132 -2.03 8.22 -4.84
C GLY A 132 -0.87 7.83 -5.77
N ILE A 133 -0.57 6.55 -5.87
CA ILE A 133 0.46 6.01 -6.77
C ILE A 133 0.15 6.38 -8.22
N ARG A 134 -1.08 6.12 -8.68
CA ARG A 134 -1.52 6.39 -10.06
C ARG A 134 -1.53 7.89 -10.39
N ALA A 135 -2.01 8.73 -9.49
CA ALA A 135 -2.05 10.18 -9.68
C ALA A 135 -0.65 10.80 -9.80
N ALA A 136 0.37 10.16 -9.23
CA ALA A 136 1.76 10.56 -9.38
C ALA A 136 2.43 10.00 -10.65
N GLY A 137 1.72 9.21 -11.47
CA GLY A 137 2.23 8.65 -12.73
C GLY A 137 2.95 7.31 -12.59
N PHE A 138 2.85 6.67 -11.43
CA PHE A 138 3.38 5.33 -11.20
C PHE A 138 2.31 4.26 -11.37
N LYS A 139 2.73 3.00 -11.30
CA LYS A 139 1.89 1.81 -11.39
C LYS A 139 1.89 1.03 -10.08
N THR A 140 0.83 0.26 -9.88
CA THR A 140 0.73 -0.78 -8.84
C THR A 140 0.71 -2.16 -9.49
N ASP A 141 0.73 -3.23 -8.70
CA ASP A 141 0.58 -4.59 -9.19
C ASP A 141 -0.75 -4.81 -9.96
N GLN A 142 -1.75 -3.93 -9.72
CA GLN A 142 -3.07 -3.99 -10.37
C GLN A 142 -3.08 -3.45 -11.81
N ASP A 143 -2.02 -2.75 -12.25
CA ASP A 143 -1.99 -1.97 -13.50
C ASP A 143 -1.28 -2.68 -14.66
N PHE A 144 -0.92 -3.95 -14.48
CA PHE A 144 -0.25 -4.75 -15.50
C PHE A 144 -1.18 -5.78 -16.12
N SER A 145 -1.00 -6.03 -17.42
CA SER A 145 -1.69 -7.13 -18.11
C SER A 145 -1.22 -8.50 -17.60
N ASP A 146 -2.04 -9.53 -17.80
CA ASP A 146 -1.65 -10.89 -17.41
C ASP A 146 -0.38 -11.37 -18.12
N ALA A 147 -0.14 -10.89 -19.35
CA ALA A 147 1.10 -11.18 -20.10
C ALA A 147 2.31 -10.50 -19.45
N ASP A 148 2.19 -9.22 -19.09
CA ASP A 148 3.25 -8.48 -18.41
C ASP A 148 3.52 -9.03 -17.02
N MET A 149 2.49 -9.41 -16.28
CA MET A 149 2.66 -10.01 -14.95
C MET A 149 3.47 -11.30 -15.01
N ARG A 150 3.21 -12.17 -16.00
CA ARG A 150 4.02 -13.38 -16.21
C ARG A 150 5.46 -13.05 -16.58
N ARG A 151 5.65 -12.12 -17.52
CA ARG A 151 6.98 -11.69 -17.99
C ARG A 151 7.82 -11.05 -16.89
N LEU A 152 7.18 -10.22 -16.03
CA LEU A 152 7.84 -9.43 -14.98
C LEU A 152 7.78 -10.11 -13.60
N ASN A 153 7.22 -11.32 -13.51
CA ASN A 153 6.99 -12.03 -12.25
C ASN A 153 6.20 -11.20 -11.20
N ILE A 154 5.25 -10.39 -11.66
CA ILE A 154 4.38 -9.60 -10.80
C ILE A 154 3.26 -10.51 -10.27
N LYS A 155 2.97 -10.40 -8.98
CA LYS A 155 1.92 -11.17 -8.30
C LYS A 155 0.79 -10.25 -7.86
N ARG A 156 -0.22 -10.12 -8.72
CA ARG A 156 -1.43 -9.36 -8.40
C ARG A 156 -2.34 -10.18 -7.50
N GLY A 157 -2.88 -9.55 -6.45
CA GLY A 157 -3.95 -10.12 -5.64
C GLY A 157 -5.32 -10.06 -6.33
N ALA A 158 -6.34 -10.60 -5.66
CA ALA A 158 -7.72 -10.43 -6.10
C ALA A 158 -8.08 -8.94 -6.20
N PRO A 159 -9.00 -8.55 -7.07
CA PRO A 159 -9.51 -7.17 -7.12
C PRO A 159 -9.97 -6.69 -5.75
N ILE A 160 -9.71 -5.41 -5.44
CA ILE A 160 -10.16 -4.81 -4.19
C ILE A 160 -11.64 -4.46 -4.36
N GLU A 161 -12.49 -5.01 -3.50
CA GLU A 161 -13.89 -4.63 -3.45
C GLU A 161 -14.01 -3.20 -2.89
N ASP A 162 -14.62 -2.31 -3.68
CA ASP A 162 -14.84 -0.94 -3.25
C ASP A 162 -16.09 -0.87 -2.35
N PRO A 163 -15.95 -0.58 -1.04
CA PRO A 163 -17.08 -0.57 -0.13
C PRO A 163 -18.10 0.52 -0.46
N GLU A 164 -17.73 1.56 -1.21
CA GLU A 164 -18.66 2.61 -1.66
C GLU A 164 -19.57 2.14 -2.79
N LYS A 165 -19.09 1.20 -3.63
CA LYS A 165 -19.88 0.62 -4.73
C LYS A 165 -20.93 -0.37 -4.24
N SER A 166 -20.73 -0.95 -3.06
CA SER A 166 -21.65 -1.89 -2.43
C SER A 166 -22.68 -1.25 -1.50
N LYS A 167 -22.52 0.03 -1.15
CA LYS A 167 -23.53 0.76 -0.36
C LYS A 167 -24.71 1.14 -1.25
N PRO A 168 -25.98 0.85 -0.85
CA PRO A 168 -27.13 1.40 -1.55
C PRO A 168 -26.96 2.92 -1.59
N GLN A 169 -27.12 3.52 -2.78
CA GLN A 169 -27.11 4.97 -2.90
C GLN A 169 -28.26 5.54 -2.08
N LEU A 170 -27.99 5.91 -0.84
CA LEU A 170 -28.91 6.74 -0.05
C LEU A 170 -28.99 8.08 -0.78
N LYS A 171 -30.12 8.31 -1.47
CA LYS A 171 -30.44 9.62 -2.02
C LYS A 171 -30.31 10.62 -0.88
N ARG A 172 -29.34 11.53 -0.97
CA ARG A 172 -29.29 12.68 -0.08
C ARG A 172 -30.58 13.47 -0.35
N VAL A 173 -31.46 13.49 0.66
CA VAL A 173 -32.63 14.39 0.72
C VAL A 173 -32.16 15.78 1.00
#